data_9037caba7c9eebddaf8423880c281fdf
#
_entry.id   9037caba7c9eebddaf8423880c281fdf
#
_cell.length_a   1.000
_cell.length_b   1.000
_cell.length_c   1.000
_cell.angle_alpha   90.00
_cell.angle_beta   90.00
_cell.angle_gamma   90.00
#
_symmetry.space_group_name_H-M   'P 1'
#
loop_
_entity.id
_entity.type
_entity.pdbx_description
1 polymer ?
#
loop_
_entity_poly.entity_id
_entity_poly.type
_entity_poly.pdbx_seq_one_letter_code
_entity_poly.pdbx_strand_id
1 'polypeptide(L)'
;MTRGLRNNNPLNIRHSADRWQGARVEQTDTAFVQFTSMAYGYRAAWKILESYWKLFHENRLPYNVTNIINRWAPPTENETQNYIRTVLNLTSLGGKENLPQPSRGVDTERLVKLIQAMTTVECGIPYKEVDTDAIREGWELAFPGQRSLARTKPIDTKEVCINPDDWFFWDEYRDW
;
A
#
# COMPACT_ATOMS: atom_id res chain seq x y z
N MET A 1 8.78 15.74 15.32
CA MET A 1 7.84 15.10 14.38
C MET A 1 8.14 15.62 12.97
N THR A 2 8.39 14.74 12.02
CA THR A 2 8.72 15.11 10.63
C THR A 2 7.51 15.72 9.90
N ARG A 3 7.75 16.39 8.77
CA ARG A 3 6.69 17.07 8.00
C ARG A 3 5.60 16.12 7.55
N GLY A 4 5.97 14.95 7.03
CA GLY A 4 5.02 13.93 6.59
C GLY A 4 4.10 13.45 7.71
N LEU A 5 4.64 13.22 8.89
CA LEU A 5 3.83 12.78 10.05
C LEU A 5 2.89 13.89 10.56
N ARG A 6 3.33 15.17 10.58
CA ARG A 6 2.46 16.30 10.95
C ARG A 6 1.27 16.47 10.00
N ASN A 7 1.51 16.19 8.73
CA ASN A 7 0.51 16.32 7.69
C ASN A 7 -0.40 15.09 7.56
N ASN A 8 -0.19 14.03 8.36
CA ASN A 8 -0.79 12.71 8.12
C ASN A 8 -0.56 12.22 6.68
N ASN A 9 0.58 12.56 6.10
CA ASN A 9 0.98 12.29 4.72
C ASN A 9 2.33 11.57 4.72
N PRO A 10 2.38 10.30 5.09
CA PRO A 10 3.62 9.57 5.38
C PRO A 10 4.52 9.36 4.16
N LEU A 11 3.98 9.55 2.97
CA LEU A 11 4.71 9.41 1.71
C LEU A 11 4.88 10.75 0.97
N ASN A 12 4.73 11.87 1.66
CA ASN A 12 4.98 13.21 1.14
C ASN A 12 4.29 13.50 -0.21
N ILE A 13 3.01 13.08 -0.34
CA ILE A 13 2.21 13.32 -1.54
C ILE A 13 2.04 14.82 -1.74
N ARG A 14 2.47 15.33 -2.91
CA ARG A 14 2.40 16.74 -3.28
C ARG A 14 0.99 17.14 -3.68
N HIS A 15 0.69 18.42 -3.57
CA HIS A 15 -0.51 19.01 -4.17
C HIS A 15 -0.51 18.78 -5.68
N SER A 16 -1.67 18.43 -6.22
CA SER A 16 -1.96 18.24 -7.64
C SER A 16 -3.40 18.69 -7.93
N ALA A 17 -3.87 18.48 -9.15
CA ALA A 17 -5.28 18.65 -9.50
C ALA A 17 -6.20 17.59 -8.88
N ASP A 18 -5.64 16.53 -8.30
CA ASP A 18 -6.41 15.44 -7.70
C ASP A 18 -7.10 15.90 -6.41
N ARG A 19 -8.35 15.50 -6.27
CA ARG A 19 -9.12 15.70 -5.04
C ARG A 19 -9.03 14.44 -4.17
N TRP A 20 -8.18 14.49 -3.17
CA TRP A 20 -7.97 13.36 -2.27
C TRP A 20 -9.08 13.26 -1.23
N GLN A 21 -9.72 12.10 -1.14
CA GLN A 21 -10.63 11.80 -0.03
C GLN A 21 -9.86 11.83 1.29
N GLY A 22 -10.42 12.48 2.30
CA GLY A 22 -9.80 12.65 3.61
C GLY A 22 -8.74 13.74 3.66
N ALA A 23 -8.53 14.52 2.59
CA ALA A 23 -7.75 15.75 2.68
C ALA A 23 -8.46 16.75 3.62
N ARG A 24 -7.68 17.49 4.42
CA ARG A 24 -8.22 18.56 5.25
C ARG A 24 -8.84 19.66 4.37
N VAL A 25 -9.87 20.30 4.84
CA VAL A 25 -10.50 21.44 4.16
C VAL A 25 -9.50 22.60 4.07
N GLU A 26 -8.84 22.90 5.19
CA GLU A 26 -7.78 23.89 5.26
C GLU A 26 -6.41 23.21 5.08
N GLN A 27 -5.65 23.66 4.09
CA GLN A 27 -4.31 23.21 3.75
C GLN A 27 -3.32 24.30 4.08
N THR A 28 -2.55 24.15 5.14
CA THR A 28 -1.55 25.15 5.56
C THR A 28 -0.16 24.83 5.04
N ASP A 29 0.07 23.62 4.55
CA ASP A 29 1.30 23.22 3.89
C ASP A 29 1.17 23.48 2.38
N THR A 30 2.04 24.35 1.84
CA THR A 30 1.97 24.78 0.44
C THR A 30 2.48 23.74 -0.58
N ALA A 31 3.20 22.72 -0.13
CA ALA A 31 3.83 21.74 -1.02
C ALA A 31 3.17 20.36 -0.93
N PHE A 32 2.73 19.96 0.26
CA PHE A 32 2.25 18.61 0.52
C PHE A 32 0.82 18.61 1.06
N VAL A 33 0.04 17.65 0.60
CA VAL A 33 -1.34 17.46 1.06
C VAL A 33 -1.36 17.13 2.56
N GLN A 34 -2.30 17.72 3.28
CA GLN A 34 -2.57 17.41 4.67
C GLN A 34 -3.85 16.58 4.77
N PHE A 35 -3.76 15.41 5.41
CA PHE A 35 -4.89 14.52 5.59
C PHE A 35 -5.46 14.60 7.01
N THR A 36 -6.71 14.18 7.17
CA THR A 36 -7.40 14.14 8.47
C THR A 36 -6.89 13.02 9.37
N SER A 37 -6.38 11.93 8.78
CA SER A 37 -5.72 10.84 9.50
C SER A 37 -4.60 10.20 8.67
N MET A 38 -3.74 9.44 9.33
CA MET A 38 -2.67 8.68 8.69
C MET A 38 -3.22 7.65 7.70
N ALA A 39 -4.36 7.02 8.02
CA ALA A 39 -5.02 6.08 7.12
C ALA A 39 -5.43 6.72 5.78
N TYR A 40 -5.90 7.98 5.80
CA TYR A 40 -6.21 8.68 4.55
C TYR A 40 -4.95 9.06 3.75
N GLY A 41 -3.84 9.36 4.40
CA GLY A 41 -2.55 9.52 3.73
C GLY A 41 -2.10 8.23 3.03
N TYR A 42 -2.21 7.09 3.72
CA TYR A 42 -1.94 5.79 3.12
C TYR A 42 -2.96 5.40 2.04
N ARG A 43 -4.24 5.76 2.21
CA ARG A 43 -5.24 5.57 1.15
C ARG A 43 -4.81 6.23 -0.16
N ALA A 44 -4.31 7.45 -0.09
CA ALA A 44 -3.83 8.17 -1.26
C ALA A 44 -2.63 7.44 -1.90
N ALA A 45 -1.68 6.96 -1.10
CA ALA A 45 -0.56 6.15 -1.55
C ALA A 45 -1.03 4.86 -2.28
N TRP A 46 -1.98 4.13 -1.72
CA TRP A 46 -2.56 2.95 -2.35
C TRP A 46 -3.20 3.25 -3.71
N LYS A 47 -3.90 4.37 -3.84
CA LYS A 47 -4.50 4.81 -5.11
C LYS A 47 -3.43 5.17 -6.15
N ILE A 48 -2.32 5.79 -5.73
CA ILE A 48 -1.19 6.07 -6.61
C ILE A 48 -0.54 4.77 -7.07
N LEU A 49 -0.28 3.82 -6.17
CA LEU A 49 0.30 2.51 -6.53
C LEU A 49 -0.61 1.72 -7.48
N GLU A 50 -1.93 1.79 -7.33
CA GLU A 50 -2.89 1.21 -8.28
C GLU A 50 -2.79 1.88 -9.65
N SER A 51 -2.63 3.20 -9.70
CA SER A 51 -2.44 3.91 -10.98
C SER A 51 -1.12 3.52 -11.66
N TYR A 52 -0.05 3.28 -10.89
CA TYR A 52 1.22 2.79 -11.41
C TYR A 52 1.09 1.36 -11.96
N TRP A 53 0.35 0.49 -11.24
CA TRP A 53 0.11 -0.86 -11.73
C TRP A 53 -0.59 -0.84 -13.09
N LYS A 54 -1.66 -0.04 -13.25
CA LYS A 54 -2.39 0.12 -14.52
C LYS A 54 -1.47 0.63 -15.62
N LEU A 55 -0.73 1.71 -15.36
CA LEU A 55 0.19 2.29 -16.32
C LEU A 55 1.26 1.29 -16.78
N PHE A 56 1.87 0.54 -15.84
CA PHE A 56 2.91 -0.43 -16.16
C PHE A 56 2.32 -1.62 -16.93
N HIS A 57 1.14 -2.08 -16.55
CA HIS A 57 0.44 -3.16 -17.25
C HIS A 57 0.10 -2.78 -18.71
N GLU A 58 -0.46 -1.60 -18.93
CA GLU A 58 -0.78 -1.07 -20.26
C GLU A 58 0.46 -0.94 -21.15
N ASN A 59 1.60 -0.56 -20.58
CA ASN A 59 2.87 -0.41 -21.29
C ASN A 59 3.72 -1.68 -21.28
N ARG A 60 3.22 -2.82 -20.79
CA ARG A 60 3.94 -4.09 -20.68
C ARG A 60 5.25 -3.99 -19.89
N LEU A 61 5.28 -3.12 -18.88
CA LEU A 61 6.41 -2.94 -17.99
C LEU A 61 6.21 -3.74 -16.70
N PRO A 62 7.28 -4.27 -16.11
CA PRO A 62 7.19 -4.97 -14.82
C PRO A 62 6.75 -4.04 -13.70
N TYR A 63 5.76 -4.44 -12.91
CA TYR A 63 5.35 -3.76 -11.69
C TYR A 63 6.16 -4.31 -10.51
N ASN A 64 7.33 -3.75 -10.27
CA ASN A 64 8.28 -4.21 -9.26
C ASN A 64 8.86 -3.04 -8.46
N VAL A 65 9.58 -3.33 -7.37
CA VAL A 65 10.15 -2.31 -6.48
C VAL A 65 10.98 -1.29 -7.25
N THR A 66 11.86 -1.74 -8.14
CA THR A 66 12.75 -0.85 -8.90
C THR A 66 11.96 0.14 -9.75
N ASN A 67 10.99 -0.33 -10.52
CA ASN A 67 10.20 0.53 -11.40
C ASN A 67 9.25 1.46 -10.62
N ILE A 68 8.67 0.97 -9.53
CA ILE A 68 7.81 1.78 -8.65
C ILE A 68 8.61 2.93 -8.07
N ILE A 69 9.78 2.67 -7.48
CA ILE A 69 10.59 3.71 -6.84
C ILE A 69 11.16 4.69 -7.88
N ASN A 70 11.60 4.23 -9.05
CA ASN A 70 12.05 5.13 -10.13
C ASN A 70 10.95 6.11 -10.57
N ARG A 71 9.68 5.69 -10.53
CA ARG A 71 8.56 6.57 -10.85
C ARG A 71 8.17 7.47 -9.68
N TRP A 72 8.22 6.93 -8.43
CA TRP A 72 7.89 7.68 -7.21
C TRP A 72 8.88 8.81 -6.93
N ALA A 73 10.16 8.51 -7.04
CA ALA A 73 11.28 9.38 -6.75
C ALA A 73 12.26 9.38 -7.94
N PRO A 74 11.98 10.12 -9.03
CA PRO A 74 12.81 10.11 -10.22
C PRO A 74 14.25 10.54 -9.95
N PRO A 75 15.26 9.96 -10.65
CA PRO A 75 16.68 10.24 -10.44
C PRO A 75 17.10 11.71 -10.66
N THR A 76 16.31 12.45 -11.40
CA THR A 76 16.54 13.90 -11.65
C THR A 76 16.33 14.76 -10.40
N GLU A 77 15.57 14.25 -9.41
CA GLU A 77 15.19 15.00 -8.21
C GLU A 77 15.66 14.30 -6.91
N ASN A 78 16.11 13.04 -6.99
CA ASN A 78 16.34 12.20 -5.82
C ASN A 78 17.55 11.28 -5.96
N GLU A 79 18.08 10.81 -4.84
CA GLU A 79 19.02 9.70 -4.79
C GLU A 79 18.31 8.34 -4.92
N THR A 80 17.65 8.13 -6.04
CA THR A 80 16.75 7.00 -6.30
C THR A 80 17.39 5.64 -6.06
N GLN A 81 18.67 5.47 -6.40
CA GLN A 81 19.38 4.21 -6.18
C GLN A 81 19.57 3.90 -4.69
N ASN A 82 19.80 4.91 -3.86
CA ASN A 82 19.87 4.75 -2.41
C ASN A 82 18.49 4.40 -1.85
N TYR A 83 17.44 5.02 -2.35
CA TYR A 83 16.06 4.71 -1.99
C TYR A 83 15.73 3.24 -2.29
N ILE A 84 15.97 2.78 -3.53
CA ILE A 84 15.75 1.38 -3.95
C ILE A 84 16.50 0.43 -3.02
N ARG A 85 17.80 0.67 -2.80
CA ARG A 85 18.64 -0.18 -1.94
C ARG A 85 18.09 -0.26 -0.53
N THR A 86 17.68 0.86 0.05
CA THR A 86 17.09 0.91 1.39
C THR A 86 15.82 0.09 1.47
N VAL A 87 14.90 0.25 0.50
CA VAL A 87 13.66 -0.53 0.46
C VAL A 87 13.93 -2.02 0.35
N LEU A 88 14.82 -2.44 -0.54
CA LEU A 88 15.18 -3.86 -0.71
C LEU A 88 15.78 -4.46 0.56
N ASN A 89 16.66 -3.74 1.24
CA ASN A 89 17.27 -4.19 2.49
C ASN A 89 16.26 -4.34 3.63
N LEU A 90 15.28 -3.43 3.72
CA LEU A 90 14.27 -3.45 4.78
C LEU A 90 13.20 -4.51 4.59
N THR A 91 12.86 -4.82 3.32
CA THR A 91 11.68 -5.64 3.01
C THR A 91 12.00 -7.07 2.63
N SER A 92 13.23 -7.37 2.22
CA SER A 92 13.64 -8.63 1.58
C SER A 92 12.83 -8.93 0.30
N LEU A 93 12.23 -7.92 -0.34
CA LEU A 93 11.57 -8.06 -1.63
C LEU A 93 12.61 -8.11 -2.75
N GLY A 94 12.35 -8.91 -3.79
CA GLY A 94 13.18 -8.93 -4.99
C GLY A 94 12.98 -7.65 -5.82
N GLY A 95 14.08 -6.96 -6.18
CA GLY A 95 14.00 -5.69 -6.92
C GLY A 95 13.33 -5.80 -8.30
N LYS A 96 13.44 -6.97 -8.94
CA LYS A 96 12.87 -7.26 -10.27
C LYS A 96 11.64 -8.19 -10.22
N GLU A 97 11.28 -8.67 -9.03
CA GLU A 97 10.13 -9.54 -8.83
C GLU A 97 8.83 -8.74 -8.95
N ASN A 98 7.87 -9.24 -9.75
CA ASN A 98 6.58 -8.59 -9.90
C ASN A 98 5.80 -8.60 -8.57
N LEU A 99 5.24 -7.45 -8.26
CA LEU A 99 4.34 -7.27 -7.13
C LEU A 99 2.88 -7.42 -7.58
N PRO A 100 1.97 -7.78 -6.66
CA PRO A 100 0.56 -7.95 -7.00
C PRO A 100 -0.11 -6.61 -7.32
N GLN A 101 -1.27 -6.68 -7.99
CA GLN A 101 -2.13 -5.52 -8.17
C GLN A 101 -2.71 -5.08 -6.82
N PRO A 102 -2.58 -3.79 -6.44
CA PRO A 102 -3.05 -3.33 -5.14
C PRO A 102 -4.52 -3.60 -4.85
N SER A 103 -5.42 -3.37 -5.82
CA SER A 103 -6.87 -3.54 -5.63
C SER A 103 -7.33 -4.99 -5.52
N ARG A 104 -6.52 -5.98 -5.91
CA ARG A 104 -6.96 -7.38 -5.87
C ARG A 104 -6.99 -8.00 -4.47
N GLY A 105 -6.31 -7.40 -3.51
CA GLY A 105 -6.25 -7.92 -2.13
C GLY A 105 -5.42 -9.20 -1.95
N VAL A 106 -4.91 -9.79 -3.04
CA VAL A 106 -4.07 -10.98 -3.00
C VAL A 106 -2.63 -10.58 -2.71
N ASP A 107 -1.99 -11.27 -1.77
CA ASP A 107 -0.59 -11.05 -1.38
C ASP A 107 -0.26 -9.58 -1.01
N THR A 108 -1.24 -8.89 -0.44
CA THR A 108 -1.18 -7.45 -0.09
C THR A 108 -0.04 -7.15 0.88
N GLU A 109 0.37 -8.11 1.70
CA GLU A 109 1.44 -7.94 2.68
C GLU A 109 2.79 -7.56 2.05
N ARG A 110 3.04 -7.96 0.81
CA ARG A 110 4.24 -7.53 0.07
C ARG A 110 4.21 -6.04 -0.22
N LEU A 111 3.03 -5.51 -0.56
CA LEU A 111 2.84 -4.07 -0.78
C LEU A 111 2.79 -3.29 0.55
N VAL A 112 2.26 -3.87 1.62
CA VAL A 112 2.35 -3.28 2.97
C VAL A 112 3.81 -3.10 3.37
N LYS A 113 4.67 -4.11 3.19
CA LYS A 113 6.11 -4.00 3.44
C LYS A 113 6.78 -2.92 2.58
N LEU A 114 6.39 -2.82 1.30
CA LEU A 114 6.89 -1.76 0.42
C LEU A 114 6.53 -0.37 0.96
N ILE A 115 5.24 -0.12 1.27
CA ILE A 115 4.77 1.17 1.80
C ILE A 115 5.43 1.48 3.14
N GLN A 116 5.60 0.48 4.01
CA GLN A 116 6.29 0.62 5.29
C GLN A 116 7.74 1.10 5.09
N ALA A 117 8.48 0.48 4.15
CA ALA A 117 9.85 0.88 3.85
C ALA A 117 9.91 2.26 3.19
N MET A 118 8.99 2.58 2.30
CA MET A 118 8.87 3.92 1.72
C MET A 118 8.62 4.97 2.80
N THR A 119 7.73 4.70 3.76
CA THR A 119 7.49 5.59 4.91
C THR A 119 8.75 5.82 5.74
N THR A 120 9.57 4.78 5.95
CA THR A 120 10.86 4.91 6.61
C THR A 120 11.77 5.91 5.88
N VAL A 121 11.87 5.81 4.56
CA VAL A 121 12.70 6.71 3.75
C VAL A 121 12.16 8.14 3.77
N GLU A 122 10.84 8.31 3.56
CA GLU A 122 10.19 9.62 3.45
C GLU A 122 10.12 10.38 4.78
N CYS A 123 9.89 9.66 5.88
CA CYS A 123 9.68 10.25 7.20
C CYS A 123 10.89 10.13 8.12
N GLY A 124 11.90 9.34 7.78
CA GLY A 124 13.06 9.14 8.62
C GLY A 124 12.75 8.44 9.95
N ILE A 125 11.70 7.60 10.00
CA ILE A 125 11.34 6.81 11.18
C ILE A 125 11.81 5.36 11.01
N PRO A 126 12.17 4.66 12.09
CA PRO A 126 12.58 3.26 12.01
C PRO A 126 11.49 2.39 11.40
N TYR A 127 11.89 1.44 10.53
CA TYR A 127 10.96 0.55 9.83
C TYR A 127 9.97 -0.16 10.77
N LYS A 128 10.43 -0.61 11.93
CA LYS A 128 9.60 -1.31 12.92
C LYS A 128 8.62 -0.40 13.67
N GLU A 129 8.81 0.92 13.61
CA GLU A 129 7.96 1.91 14.27
C GLU A 129 6.87 2.46 13.34
N VAL A 130 6.90 2.09 12.06
CA VAL A 130 5.84 2.45 11.12
C VAL A 130 4.56 1.71 11.48
N ASP A 131 3.47 2.45 11.64
CA ASP A 131 2.14 1.88 11.93
C ASP A 131 1.58 1.15 10.69
N THR A 132 1.75 -0.17 10.68
CA THR A 132 1.26 -1.03 9.60
C THR A 132 -0.25 -1.22 9.62
N ASP A 133 -0.92 -1.00 10.75
CA ASP A 133 -2.38 -1.09 10.83
C ASP A 133 -3.02 0.12 10.14
N ALA A 134 -2.43 1.31 10.27
CA ALA A 134 -2.84 2.48 9.48
C ALA A 134 -2.62 2.26 7.96
N ILE A 135 -1.57 1.53 7.55
CA ILE A 135 -1.35 1.16 6.14
C ILE A 135 -2.49 0.25 5.66
N ARG A 136 -2.88 -0.78 6.44
CA ARG A 136 -3.97 -1.70 6.10
C ARG A 136 -5.33 -1.00 6.10
N GLU A 137 -5.60 -0.13 7.08
CA GLU A 137 -6.80 0.71 7.09
C GLU A 137 -6.88 1.58 5.84
N GLY A 138 -5.76 2.18 5.44
CA GLY A 138 -5.65 2.94 4.19
C GLY A 138 -6.01 2.11 2.96
N TRP A 139 -5.65 0.83 2.93
CA TRP A 139 -6.04 -0.09 1.86
C TRP A 139 -7.56 -0.34 1.85
N GLU A 140 -8.17 -0.61 3.01
CA GLU A 140 -9.62 -0.80 3.14
C GLU A 140 -10.40 0.43 2.67
N LEU A 141 -9.90 1.62 3.00
CA LEU A 141 -10.46 2.89 2.53
C LEU A 141 -10.26 3.11 1.02
N ALA A 142 -9.16 2.62 0.44
CA ALA A 142 -8.86 2.75 -0.98
C ALA A 142 -9.70 1.83 -1.85
N PHE A 143 -10.03 0.63 -1.35
CA PHE A 143 -10.68 -0.44 -2.10
C PHE A 143 -11.87 -1.04 -1.32
N PRO A 144 -12.91 -0.24 -1.04
CA PRO A 144 -14.07 -0.70 -0.27
C PRO A 144 -14.76 -1.87 -0.97
N GLY A 145 -15.12 -2.90 -0.20
CA GLY A 145 -15.76 -4.12 -0.72
C GLY A 145 -14.77 -5.20 -1.21
N GLN A 146 -13.48 -4.91 -1.28
CA GLN A 146 -12.45 -5.93 -1.50
C GLN A 146 -12.11 -6.58 -0.14
N ARG A 147 -12.03 -7.91 -0.08
CA ARG A 147 -11.54 -8.59 1.12
C ARG A 147 -10.02 -8.64 1.08
N SER A 148 -9.37 -7.98 2.02
CA SER A 148 -7.96 -8.27 2.31
C SER A 148 -7.87 -9.69 2.86
N LEU A 149 -7.15 -10.58 2.20
CA LEU A 149 -6.84 -11.92 2.72
C LEU A 149 -5.86 -11.88 3.91
N ALA A 150 -5.37 -10.70 4.27
CA ALA A 150 -4.38 -10.51 5.34
C ALA A 150 -4.96 -10.42 6.76
N ARG A 151 -6.26 -10.47 6.96
CA ARG A 151 -6.88 -10.58 8.28
C ARG A 151 -7.30 -12.03 8.59
N THR A 152 -6.39 -12.95 8.59
CA THR A 152 -6.55 -14.12 9.45
C THR A 152 -6.03 -13.75 10.84
N LYS A 153 -6.89 -13.17 11.70
CA LYS A 153 -6.76 -13.49 13.12
C LYS A 153 -6.67 -15.03 13.19
N PRO A 154 -5.80 -15.59 14.03
CA PRO A 154 -5.86 -17.03 14.28
C PRO A 154 -7.34 -17.35 14.57
N ILE A 155 -7.94 -18.23 13.76
CA ILE A 155 -9.27 -18.74 14.05
C ILE A 155 -9.08 -19.44 15.40
N ASP A 156 -9.74 -18.92 16.44
CA ASP A 156 -9.83 -19.63 17.70
C ASP A 156 -10.61 -20.89 17.37
N THR A 157 -9.88 -22.02 17.24
CA THR A 157 -10.42 -23.33 16.85
C THR A 157 -11.41 -23.89 17.86
N LYS A 158 -11.77 -23.11 18.90
CA LYS A 158 -12.77 -23.50 19.90
C LYS A 158 -14.21 -23.12 19.55
N GLU A 159 -14.46 -22.36 18.47
CA GLU A 159 -15.83 -21.94 18.09
C GLU A 159 -16.30 -22.39 16.71
N VAL A 160 -15.58 -23.26 16.02
CA VAL A 160 -16.09 -23.82 14.75
C VAL A 160 -16.73 -25.19 15.04
N CYS A 161 -17.98 -25.19 15.48
CA CYS A 161 -18.86 -26.33 15.27
C CYS A 161 -19.15 -26.42 13.77
N ILE A 162 -18.35 -27.19 13.04
CA ILE A 162 -18.65 -27.56 11.65
C ILE A 162 -19.80 -28.57 11.74
N ASN A 163 -20.98 -28.12 11.30
CA ASN A 163 -22.11 -29.03 11.10
C ASN A 163 -21.73 -29.99 9.95
N PRO A 164 -21.75 -31.32 10.16
CA PRO A 164 -21.39 -32.31 9.14
C PRO A 164 -22.26 -32.24 7.87
N ASP A 165 -23.40 -31.53 7.92
CA ASP A 165 -24.35 -31.45 6.82
C ASP A 165 -24.05 -30.33 5.80
N ASP A 166 -22.99 -29.50 6.02
CA ASP A 166 -22.61 -28.42 5.10
C ASP A 166 -21.66 -28.84 3.96
N TRP A 167 -21.42 -30.16 3.78
CA TRP A 167 -20.47 -30.67 2.76
C TRP A 167 -21.07 -30.89 1.36
N PHE A 168 -22.35 -30.52 1.10
CA PHE A 168 -23.05 -30.87 -0.15
C PHE A 168 -23.07 -29.78 -1.25
N PHE A 169 -22.27 -28.70 -1.17
CA PHE A 169 -22.36 -27.62 -2.17
C PHE A 169 -21.11 -27.38 -3.02
N TRP A 170 -20.19 -28.37 -3.21
CA TRP A 170 -18.95 -28.15 -3.99
C TRP A 170 -18.82 -28.99 -5.26
N ASP A 171 -19.90 -29.59 -5.80
CA ASP A 171 -19.83 -30.46 -6.98
C ASP A 171 -20.37 -29.86 -8.29
N GLU A 172 -20.63 -28.54 -8.39
CA GLU A 172 -21.22 -27.95 -9.60
C GLU A 172 -20.34 -26.97 -10.40
N TYR A 173 -19.01 -26.94 -10.19
CA TYR A 173 -18.11 -26.14 -11.04
C TYR A 173 -16.86 -26.94 -11.47
N ARG A 174 -17.11 -28.09 -12.09
CA ARG A 174 -16.09 -28.76 -12.89
C ARG A 174 -16.70 -28.97 -14.27
N ASP A 175 -16.50 -28.00 -15.16
CA ASP A 175 -16.52 -28.12 -16.63
C ASP A 175 -16.70 -26.71 -17.21
N TRP A 176 -15.57 -26.06 -17.55
CA TRP A 176 -15.34 -25.18 -18.72
C TRP A 176 -13.87 -24.79 -18.77
#